data_cccf701091b47a30337bad981c26ada6
#
_entry.id   cccf701091b47a30337bad981c26ada6
#
_cell.length_a   1.000
_cell.length_b   1.000
_cell.length_c   1.000
_cell.angle_alpha   90.00
_cell.angle_beta   90.00
_cell.angle_gamma   90.00
#
_symmetry.space_group_name_H-M   'P 1'
#
loop_
_entity.id
_entity.type
_entity.pdbx_description
1 polymer ?
#
loop_
_entity_poly.entity_id
_entity_poly.type
_entity_poly.pdbx_seq_one_letter_code
_entity_poly.pdbx_strand_id
1 'polypeptide(L)'
;MIQKGIKHENYEILNLIGYGLSKFNDDFIKEFGFNTKTAFYEYCVKIEIAETVGTVKNRMDLFDHFFPNNGRKGWWQKGDAYIHRKYLIDSLFGNENVKGYSNIVKLYLTENYNVKELLVEVKPIVKSRFKKLQETGLEAELFFMNNYEEIPIFKNGIIEDARLYGDGYDFQVNINETSYLAEVKGIREKKGKFRLTEKEFLMASEYKNDYIVALVLNMNDLPKFLPIDNPVNNLKFKEIIIKSKEIKEYHLLSDIC
;
A
#
# COMPACT_ATOMS: atom_id res chain seq x y z
N MET A 1 -11.48 17.30 -26.07
CA MET A 1 -11.46 15.91 -25.55
C MET A 1 -10.44 15.87 -24.44
N ILE A 2 -10.87 15.83 -23.18
CA ILE A 2 -9.98 15.77 -22.01
C ILE A 2 -9.58 14.31 -21.88
N GLN A 3 -8.31 13.99 -22.11
CA GLN A 3 -7.74 12.69 -21.82
C GLN A 3 -7.84 12.44 -20.30
N LYS A 4 -8.85 11.70 -19.90
CA LYS A 4 -8.92 11.08 -18.57
C LYS A 4 -8.02 9.85 -18.61
N GLY A 5 -6.91 9.82 -17.88
CA GLY A 5 -6.31 8.53 -17.71
C GLY A 5 -4.89 8.38 -17.20
N ILE A 6 -4.15 9.43 -16.84
CA ILE A 6 -2.74 9.25 -16.42
C ILE A 6 -2.53 9.49 -14.90
N LYS A 7 -3.58 9.61 -14.12
CA LYS A 7 -3.46 9.90 -12.68
C LYS A 7 -2.88 8.74 -11.83
N HIS A 8 -2.72 7.54 -12.38
CA HIS A 8 -2.50 6.33 -11.57
C HIS A 8 -1.11 5.72 -11.71
N GLU A 9 -0.40 5.93 -12.81
CA GLU A 9 0.91 5.31 -13.05
C GLU A 9 1.99 5.75 -12.05
N ASN A 10 1.91 6.99 -11.54
CA ASN A 10 2.91 7.58 -10.65
C ASN A 10 2.47 7.67 -9.17
N TYR A 11 1.42 6.93 -8.78
CA TYR A 11 0.83 6.98 -7.44
C TYR A 11 1.86 6.70 -6.35
N GLU A 12 2.62 5.62 -6.47
CA GLU A 12 3.55 5.16 -5.44
C GLU A 12 4.72 6.12 -5.26
N ILE A 13 5.37 6.50 -6.36
CA ILE A 13 6.51 7.43 -6.29
C ILE A 13 6.09 8.80 -5.75
N LEU A 14 4.92 9.30 -6.15
CA LEU A 14 4.41 10.56 -5.64
C LEU A 14 4.10 10.50 -4.13
N ASN A 15 3.60 9.37 -3.63
CA ASN A 15 3.41 9.17 -2.19
C ASN A 15 4.76 9.13 -1.44
N LEU A 16 5.76 8.42 -1.97
CA LEU A 16 7.11 8.41 -1.38
C LEU A 16 7.72 9.81 -1.33
N ILE A 17 7.61 10.57 -2.41
CA ILE A 17 8.13 11.95 -2.47
C ILE A 17 7.35 12.85 -1.50
N GLY A 18 6.02 12.80 -1.49
CA GLY A 18 5.19 13.59 -0.60
C GLY A 18 5.49 13.32 0.88
N TYR A 19 5.64 12.05 1.25
CA TYR A 19 6.05 11.64 2.59
C TYR A 19 7.44 12.19 2.95
N GLY A 20 8.44 12.03 2.06
CA GLY A 20 9.80 12.54 2.28
C GLY A 20 9.85 14.05 2.47
N LEU A 21 9.14 14.81 1.64
CA LEU A 21 9.00 16.25 1.73
C LEU A 21 8.32 16.70 3.04
N SER A 22 7.35 15.93 3.52
CA SER A 22 6.63 16.26 4.75
C SER A 22 7.41 15.88 6.01
N LYS A 23 8.06 14.71 6.02
CA LYS A 23 8.79 14.20 7.18
C LYS A 23 10.14 14.90 7.37
N PHE A 24 10.90 15.11 6.30
CA PHE A 24 12.29 15.57 6.34
C PHE A 24 12.48 16.98 5.77
N ASN A 25 11.44 17.58 5.22
CA ASN A 25 11.44 18.95 4.71
C ASN A 25 12.58 19.22 3.71
N ASP A 26 13.34 20.30 3.91
CA ASP A 26 14.41 20.71 3.00
C ASP A 26 15.61 19.75 2.98
N ASP A 27 15.82 19.00 4.04
CA ASP A 27 16.88 18.00 4.07
C ASP A 27 16.63 16.86 3.07
N PHE A 28 15.37 16.53 2.80
CA PHE A 28 15.04 15.55 1.76
C PHE A 28 15.47 16.01 0.37
N ILE A 29 15.18 17.26 -0.01
CA ILE A 29 15.54 17.77 -1.34
C ILE A 29 17.05 17.97 -1.52
N LYS A 30 17.78 18.29 -0.42
CA LYS A 30 19.24 18.38 -0.44
C LYS A 30 19.90 17.06 -0.80
N GLU A 31 19.35 15.94 -0.36
CA GLU A 31 19.85 14.61 -0.75
C GLU A 31 19.77 14.37 -2.28
N PHE A 32 18.91 15.10 -3.00
CA PHE A 32 18.81 15.09 -4.47
C PHE A 32 19.61 16.22 -5.13
N GLY A 33 20.34 17.03 -4.36
CA GLY A 33 21.14 18.13 -4.86
C GLY A 33 20.36 19.44 -5.09
N PHE A 34 19.16 19.58 -4.54
CA PHE A 34 18.34 20.79 -4.69
C PHE A 34 18.35 21.65 -3.43
N ASN A 35 18.37 22.97 -3.64
CA ASN A 35 18.34 23.96 -2.56
C ASN A 35 16.93 24.52 -2.30
N THR A 36 15.99 24.35 -3.23
CA THR A 36 14.61 24.84 -3.09
C THR A 36 13.61 23.76 -3.50
N LYS A 37 12.45 23.75 -2.82
CA LYS A 37 11.36 22.84 -3.18
C LYS A 37 10.87 23.08 -4.60
N THR A 38 10.82 24.32 -5.06
CA THR A 38 10.39 24.64 -6.43
C THR A 38 11.26 23.96 -7.46
N ALA A 39 12.59 24.05 -7.33
CA ALA A 39 13.53 23.39 -8.25
C ALA A 39 13.38 21.86 -8.20
N PHE A 40 13.14 21.28 -7.04
CA PHE A 40 12.87 19.85 -6.91
C PHE A 40 11.53 19.46 -7.55
N TYR A 41 10.48 20.27 -7.43
CA TYR A 41 9.19 20.01 -8.09
C TYR A 41 9.31 20.08 -9.61
N GLU A 42 10.04 21.07 -10.13
CA GLU A 42 10.35 21.19 -11.57
C GLU A 42 11.15 19.99 -12.08
N TYR A 43 12.09 19.49 -11.29
CA TYR A 43 12.78 18.24 -11.59
C TYR A 43 11.83 17.05 -11.68
N CYS A 44 10.88 16.90 -10.74
CA CYS A 44 9.88 15.86 -10.78
C CYS A 44 9.01 15.92 -12.04
N VAL A 45 8.70 17.12 -12.52
CA VAL A 45 7.98 17.33 -13.79
C VAL A 45 8.88 16.96 -14.98
N LYS A 46 10.13 17.37 -14.97
CA LYS A 46 11.12 17.07 -16.03
C LYS A 46 11.34 15.58 -16.24
N ILE A 47 11.35 14.78 -15.16
CA ILE A 47 11.48 13.31 -15.24
C ILE A 47 10.12 12.61 -15.38
N GLU A 48 9.06 13.34 -15.71
CA GLU A 48 7.72 12.85 -16.06
C GLU A 48 6.98 12.08 -14.96
N ILE A 49 7.40 12.22 -13.68
CA ILE A 49 6.68 11.62 -12.55
C ILE A 49 5.52 12.49 -12.05
N ALA A 50 5.47 13.74 -12.47
CA ALA A 50 4.36 14.66 -12.19
C ALA A 50 4.02 15.49 -13.41
N GLU A 51 2.73 15.76 -13.64
CA GLU A 51 2.26 16.61 -14.74
C GLU A 51 2.61 18.09 -14.48
N THR A 52 2.55 18.51 -13.23
CA THR A 52 2.80 19.91 -12.80
C THR A 52 3.50 19.95 -11.45
N VAL A 53 4.15 21.08 -11.16
CA VAL A 53 4.70 21.36 -9.82
C VAL A 53 3.63 21.30 -8.73
N GLY A 54 2.38 21.68 -9.06
CA GLY A 54 1.23 21.58 -8.18
C GLY A 54 0.89 20.14 -7.80
N THR A 55 1.10 19.18 -8.69
CA THR A 55 0.89 17.75 -8.41
C THR A 55 1.81 17.28 -7.28
N VAL A 56 3.10 17.64 -7.33
CA VAL A 56 4.09 17.29 -6.30
C VAL A 56 3.75 17.98 -4.97
N LYS A 57 3.45 19.28 -5.02
CA LYS A 57 3.07 20.05 -3.84
C LYS A 57 1.81 19.47 -3.19
N ASN A 58 0.76 19.19 -3.96
CA ASN A 58 -0.46 18.60 -3.43
C ASN A 58 -0.21 17.24 -2.76
N ARG A 59 0.76 16.48 -3.25
CA ARG A 59 1.13 15.20 -2.63
C ARG A 59 1.85 15.42 -1.30
N MET A 60 2.69 16.43 -1.18
CA MET A 60 3.28 16.85 0.10
C MET A 60 2.18 17.32 1.07
N ASP A 61 1.33 18.24 0.64
CA ASP A 61 0.24 18.79 1.47
C ASP A 61 -0.67 17.70 2.06
N LEU A 62 -0.80 16.55 1.37
CA LEU A 62 -1.56 15.39 1.82
C LEU A 62 -0.94 14.73 3.07
N PHE A 63 0.39 14.79 3.23
CA PHE A 63 1.10 14.20 4.36
C PHE A 63 1.42 15.20 5.48
N ASP A 64 1.43 16.51 5.19
CA ASP A 64 1.95 17.54 6.10
C ASP A 64 1.33 17.50 7.50
N HIS A 65 0.04 17.31 7.61
CA HIS A 65 -0.65 17.31 8.92
C HIS A 65 -0.29 16.09 9.79
N PHE A 66 0.27 15.02 9.20
CA PHE A 66 0.76 13.87 9.94
C PHE A 66 2.17 14.07 10.52
N PHE A 67 2.85 15.17 10.16
CA PHE A 67 4.20 15.52 10.62
C PHE A 67 4.23 16.95 11.22
N PRO A 68 3.76 17.13 12.45
CA PRO A 68 3.58 18.47 13.04
C PRO A 68 4.87 19.29 13.13
N ASN A 69 6.03 18.62 13.16
CA ASN A 69 7.34 19.28 13.28
C ASN A 69 7.75 20.04 12.00
N ASN A 70 7.07 19.86 10.88
CA ASN A 70 7.36 20.59 9.64
C ASN A 70 6.75 22.00 9.58
N GLY A 71 5.88 22.35 10.56
CA GLY A 71 5.24 23.66 10.68
C GLY A 71 4.10 23.92 9.67
N ARG A 72 3.74 22.95 8.84
CA ARG A 72 2.71 23.06 7.82
C ARG A 72 1.46 22.27 8.20
N LYS A 73 0.30 22.75 7.76
CA LYS A 73 -0.99 22.08 8.02
C LYS A 73 -1.42 21.17 6.87
N GLY A 74 -0.96 21.45 5.64
CA GLY A 74 -1.37 20.73 4.45
C GLY A 74 -2.89 20.59 4.34
N TRP A 75 -3.36 19.39 3.98
CA TRP A 75 -4.78 19.10 3.87
C TRP A 75 -5.39 18.58 5.19
N TRP A 76 -5.11 19.25 6.29
CA TRP A 76 -5.62 18.87 7.62
C TRP A 76 -7.14 18.69 7.68
N GLN A 77 -7.91 19.39 6.83
CA GLN A 77 -9.38 19.24 6.74
C GLN A 77 -9.83 17.85 6.27
N LYS A 78 -8.93 17.09 5.66
CA LYS A 78 -9.19 15.70 5.24
C LYS A 78 -9.10 14.72 6.41
N GLY A 79 -8.61 15.16 7.57
CA GLY A 79 -8.40 14.29 8.73
C GLY A 79 -7.56 13.07 8.35
N ASP A 80 -7.96 11.91 8.80
CA ASP A 80 -7.25 10.66 8.61
C ASP A 80 -7.56 9.93 7.28
N ALA A 81 -8.30 10.56 6.36
CA ALA A 81 -8.72 9.93 5.09
C ALA A 81 -7.58 9.30 4.28
N TYR A 82 -6.35 9.77 4.47
CA TYR A 82 -5.16 9.28 3.75
C TYR A 82 -4.09 8.68 4.68
N ILE A 83 -4.39 8.43 5.95
CA ILE A 83 -3.44 7.93 6.94
C ILE A 83 -2.90 6.54 6.57
N HIS A 84 -3.69 5.71 5.88
CA HIS A 84 -3.26 4.40 5.37
C HIS A 84 -2.00 4.48 4.51
N ARG A 85 -1.81 5.58 3.75
CA ARG A 85 -0.60 5.82 2.94
C ARG A 85 0.63 6.06 3.82
N LYS A 86 0.46 6.82 4.92
CA LYS A 86 1.51 7.02 5.89
C LYS A 86 1.86 5.71 6.59
N TYR A 87 0.86 4.94 7.03
CA TYR A 87 1.09 3.66 7.69
C TYR A 87 1.82 2.66 6.78
N LEU A 88 1.47 2.59 5.49
CA LEU A 88 2.20 1.77 4.54
C LEU A 88 3.68 2.15 4.47
N ILE A 89 3.99 3.44 4.31
CA ILE A 89 5.38 3.89 4.21
C ILE A 89 6.11 3.73 5.54
N ASP A 90 5.46 4.02 6.66
CA ASP A 90 6.02 3.85 8.00
C ASP A 90 6.35 2.39 8.29
N SER A 91 5.48 1.46 7.96
CA SER A 91 5.69 0.03 8.20
C SER A 91 6.92 -0.52 7.48
N LEU A 92 7.25 0.06 6.32
CA LEU A 92 8.38 -0.38 5.49
C LEU A 92 9.65 0.44 5.75
N PHE A 93 9.53 1.77 5.91
CA PHE A 93 10.64 2.72 5.88
C PHE A 93 10.59 3.78 6.97
N GLY A 94 9.67 3.68 7.93
CA GLY A 94 9.47 4.70 8.97
C GLY A 94 10.68 4.95 9.85
N ASN A 95 11.55 3.95 10.04
CA ASN A 95 12.77 4.02 10.84
C ASN A 95 14.00 4.54 10.07
N GLU A 96 13.87 4.81 8.77
CA GLU A 96 14.99 5.35 8.00
C GLU A 96 15.21 6.83 8.31
N ASN A 97 16.49 7.21 8.36
CA ASN A 97 16.88 8.63 8.39
C ASN A 97 16.71 9.25 6.99
N VAL A 98 16.95 10.57 6.88
CA VAL A 98 16.75 11.28 5.61
C VAL A 98 17.56 10.68 4.46
N LYS A 99 18.83 10.34 4.70
CA LYS A 99 19.72 9.74 3.69
C LYS A 99 19.25 8.35 3.26
N GLY A 100 18.90 7.47 4.21
CA GLY A 100 18.38 6.13 3.95
C GLY A 100 17.09 6.20 3.16
N TYR A 101 16.15 7.05 3.59
CA TYR A 101 14.88 7.24 2.90
C TYR A 101 15.04 7.81 1.48
N SER A 102 15.90 8.83 1.32
CA SER A 102 16.19 9.40 0.00
C SER A 102 16.80 8.38 -0.96
N ASN A 103 17.65 7.47 -0.47
CA ASN A 103 18.19 6.38 -1.28
C ASN A 103 17.11 5.39 -1.73
N ILE A 104 16.08 5.16 -0.92
CA ILE A 104 14.92 4.34 -1.31
C ILE A 104 14.16 5.01 -2.46
N VAL A 105 13.91 6.32 -2.37
CA VAL A 105 13.25 7.07 -3.44
C VAL A 105 14.09 7.10 -4.71
N LYS A 106 15.41 7.30 -4.61
CA LYS A 106 16.34 7.24 -5.75
C LYS A 106 16.33 5.86 -6.42
N LEU A 107 16.34 4.78 -5.61
CA LEU A 107 16.22 3.42 -6.13
C LEU A 107 14.93 3.23 -6.92
N TYR A 108 13.81 3.74 -6.38
CA TYR A 108 12.52 3.67 -7.08
C TYR A 108 12.57 4.37 -8.44
N LEU A 109 13.13 5.57 -8.47
CA LEU A 109 13.26 6.36 -9.70
C LEU A 109 14.18 5.67 -10.71
N THR A 110 15.26 5.06 -10.26
CA THR A 110 16.19 4.32 -11.11
C THR A 110 15.55 3.06 -11.72
N GLU A 111 14.86 2.27 -10.90
CA GLU A 111 14.30 0.97 -11.34
C GLU A 111 13.03 1.14 -12.20
N ASN A 112 12.19 2.15 -11.93
CA ASN A 112 10.89 2.29 -12.57
C ASN A 112 10.79 3.43 -13.59
N TYR A 113 11.68 4.44 -13.50
CA TYR A 113 11.68 5.62 -14.38
C TYR A 113 13.00 5.81 -15.13
N ASN A 114 13.93 4.85 -15.03
CA ASN A 114 15.20 4.84 -15.74
C ASN A 114 16.07 6.10 -15.48
N VAL A 115 15.97 6.70 -14.30
CA VAL A 115 16.73 7.88 -13.89
C VAL A 115 18.12 7.47 -13.44
N LYS A 116 19.03 7.21 -14.39
CA LYS A 116 20.34 6.58 -14.18
C LYS A 116 21.33 7.42 -13.35
N GLU A 117 21.20 8.73 -13.38
CA GLU A 117 22.02 9.66 -12.60
C GLU A 117 21.84 9.53 -11.08
N LEU A 118 20.78 8.84 -10.64
CA LEU A 118 20.49 8.62 -9.23
C LEU A 118 20.89 7.23 -8.72
N LEU A 119 21.79 6.54 -9.41
CA LEU A 119 22.24 5.21 -9.00
C LEU A 119 22.70 5.21 -7.54
N VAL A 120 22.14 4.31 -6.76
CA VAL A 120 22.48 4.11 -5.35
C VAL A 120 22.55 2.62 -5.03
N GLU A 121 23.45 2.27 -4.13
CA GLU A 121 23.51 0.93 -3.56
C GLU A 121 22.69 0.89 -2.27
N VAL A 122 21.75 -0.04 -2.15
CA VAL A 122 20.93 -0.23 -0.96
C VAL A 122 21.07 -1.66 -0.43
N LYS A 123 20.88 -1.81 0.88
CA LYS A 123 20.94 -3.14 1.53
C LYS A 123 19.87 -4.08 0.98
N PRO A 124 20.11 -5.40 0.92
CA PRO A 124 19.14 -6.38 0.43
C PRO A 124 17.77 -6.30 1.09
N ILE A 125 17.72 -6.03 2.41
CA ILE A 125 16.46 -5.86 3.15
C ILE A 125 15.63 -4.69 2.63
N VAL A 126 16.26 -3.60 2.18
CA VAL A 126 15.57 -2.45 1.58
C VAL A 126 14.92 -2.85 0.26
N LYS A 127 15.61 -3.65 -0.57
CA LYS A 127 15.03 -4.20 -1.81
C LYS A 127 13.82 -5.08 -1.55
N SER A 128 13.83 -5.89 -0.49
CA SER A 128 12.69 -6.73 -0.10
C SER A 128 11.50 -5.88 0.35
N ARG A 129 11.73 -4.85 1.18
CA ARG A 129 10.69 -3.89 1.59
C ARG A 129 10.13 -3.12 0.39
N PHE A 130 10.97 -2.81 -0.57
CA PHE A 130 10.59 -2.15 -1.81
C PHE A 130 9.63 -3.01 -2.65
N LYS A 131 9.89 -4.31 -2.79
CA LYS A 131 8.95 -5.23 -3.44
C LYS A 131 7.62 -5.28 -2.72
N LYS A 132 7.63 -5.26 -1.38
CA LYS A 132 6.41 -5.26 -0.56
C LYS A 132 5.57 -3.98 -0.74
N LEU A 133 6.22 -2.83 -0.96
CA LEU A 133 5.52 -1.57 -1.25
C LEU A 133 4.63 -1.65 -2.51
N GLN A 134 5.06 -2.42 -3.51
CA GLN A 134 4.33 -2.58 -4.77
C GLN A 134 3.12 -3.52 -4.66
N GLU A 135 2.97 -4.22 -3.54
CA GLU A 135 1.84 -5.10 -3.29
C GLU A 135 0.62 -4.28 -2.81
N THR A 136 -0.41 -4.23 -3.63
CA THR A 136 -1.69 -3.56 -3.28
C THR A 136 -2.34 -4.17 -2.03
N GLY A 137 -2.08 -5.44 -1.76
CA GLY A 137 -2.60 -6.18 -0.61
C GLY A 137 -2.24 -5.52 0.72
N LEU A 138 -0.96 -5.23 0.96
CA LEU A 138 -0.52 -4.63 2.22
C LEU A 138 -1.20 -3.28 2.50
N GLU A 139 -1.35 -2.43 1.48
CA GLU A 139 -2.03 -1.12 1.64
C GLU A 139 -3.52 -1.31 1.99
N ALA A 140 -4.19 -2.28 1.35
CA ALA A 140 -5.58 -2.60 1.62
C ALA A 140 -5.78 -3.17 3.03
N GLU A 141 -4.92 -4.08 3.45
CA GLU A 141 -4.94 -4.64 4.80
C GLU A 141 -4.74 -3.56 5.87
N LEU A 142 -3.78 -2.63 5.69
CA LEU A 142 -3.57 -1.52 6.60
C LEU A 142 -4.76 -0.55 6.62
N PHE A 143 -5.40 -0.33 5.47
CA PHE A 143 -6.62 0.46 5.42
C PHE A 143 -7.76 -0.24 6.19
N PHE A 144 -7.92 -1.55 6.00
CA PHE A 144 -8.92 -2.33 6.72
C PHE A 144 -8.69 -2.29 8.23
N MET A 145 -7.49 -2.56 8.71
CA MET A 145 -7.18 -2.54 10.15
C MET A 145 -7.56 -1.22 10.84
N ASN A 146 -7.46 -0.10 10.13
CA ASN A 146 -7.74 1.22 10.71
C ASN A 146 -9.17 1.69 10.53
N ASN A 147 -9.95 1.06 9.63
CA ASN A 147 -11.27 1.56 9.24
C ASN A 147 -12.34 0.45 9.16
N TYR A 148 -12.09 -0.77 9.63
CA TYR A 148 -13.01 -1.90 9.47
C TYR A 148 -14.41 -1.63 10.06
N GLU A 149 -14.52 -0.79 11.09
CA GLU A 149 -15.81 -0.38 11.67
C GLU A 149 -16.70 0.43 10.73
N GLU A 150 -16.16 0.95 9.61
CA GLU A 150 -16.98 1.54 8.55
C GLU A 150 -17.84 0.50 7.82
N ILE A 151 -17.48 -0.78 7.91
CA ILE A 151 -18.28 -1.89 7.40
C ILE A 151 -19.37 -2.19 8.44
N PRO A 152 -20.68 -2.01 8.10
CA PRO A 152 -21.75 -2.05 9.09
C PRO A 152 -21.80 -3.32 9.95
N ILE A 153 -21.48 -4.48 9.36
CA ILE A 153 -21.46 -5.76 10.07
C ILE A 153 -20.31 -5.85 11.08
N PHE A 154 -19.25 -5.06 10.94
CA PHE A 154 -18.07 -5.08 11.84
C PHE A 154 -18.10 -3.98 12.89
N LYS A 155 -19.15 -3.17 12.91
CA LYS A 155 -19.26 -2.06 13.84
C LYS A 155 -19.23 -2.54 15.30
N ASN A 156 -18.35 -1.91 16.10
CA ASN A 156 -18.07 -2.26 17.50
C ASN A 156 -17.46 -3.68 17.68
N GLY A 157 -16.96 -4.30 16.62
CA GLY A 157 -16.27 -5.57 16.69
C GLY A 157 -14.83 -5.43 17.22
N ILE A 158 -14.26 -6.52 17.69
CA ILE A 158 -12.86 -6.62 18.09
C ILE A 158 -12.11 -7.37 16.98
N ILE A 159 -11.14 -6.69 16.37
CA ILE A 159 -10.33 -7.25 15.29
C ILE A 159 -9.14 -8.04 15.86
N GLU A 160 -8.88 -9.21 15.25
CA GLU A 160 -7.68 -10.03 15.47
C GLU A 160 -6.95 -10.24 14.14
N ASP A 161 -5.63 -10.05 14.14
CA ASP A 161 -4.78 -10.22 12.95
C ASP A 161 -4.41 -11.69 12.77
N ALA A 162 -4.93 -12.33 11.73
CA ALA A 162 -4.71 -13.75 11.41
C ALA A 162 -3.74 -13.97 10.24
N ARG A 163 -3.21 -12.93 9.62
CA ARG A 163 -2.37 -13.01 8.40
C ARG A 163 -1.15 -13.90 8.53
N LEU A 164 -0.58 -14.00 9.74
CA LEU A 164 0.60 -14.84 10.01
C LEU A 164 0.29 -16.33 10.08
N TYR A 165 -0.97 -16.70 10.30
CA TYR A 165 -1.36 -18.11 10.44
C TYR A 165 -1.61 -18.77 9.08
N GLY A 166 -1.93 -17.99 8.08
CA GLY A 166 -2.17 -18.48 6.72
C GLY A 166 -3.41 -19.38 6.63
N ASP A 167 -4.46 -19.13 7.42
CA ASP A 167 -5.65 -19.98 7.54
C ASP A 167 -6.70 -19.73 6.46
N GLY A 168 -6.39 -18.87 5.48
CA GLY A 168 -7.28 -18.58 4.35
C GLY A 168 -8.22 -17.42 4.62
N TYR A 169 -7.84 -16.54 5.55
CA TYR A 169 -8.40 -15.22 5.79
C TYR A 169 -7.35 -14.34 6.46
N ASP A 170 -7.53 -13.02 6.38
CA ASP A 170 -6.57 -12.04 6.88
C ASP A 170 -6.86 -11.63 8.34
N PHE A 171 -8.13 -11.48 8.69
CA PHE A 171 -8.56 -11.00 10.00
C PHE A 171 -9.78 -11.76 10.50
N GLN A 172 -9.89 -11.87 11.83
CA GLN A 172 -11.11 -12.26 12.50
C GLN A 172 -11.70 -11.03 13.20
N VAL A 173 -13.00 -10.82 13.06
CA VAL A 173 -13.72 -9.74 13.74
C VAL A 173 -14.79 -10.34 14.64
N ASN A 174 -14.62 -10.19 15.94
CA ASN A 174 -15.50 -10.75 16.95
C ASN A 174 -16.55 -9.73 17.36
N ILE A 175 -17.83 -10.09 17.24
CA ILE A 175 -18.97 -9.25 17.60
C ILE A 175 -19.91 -10.07 18.48
N ASN A 176 -19.98 -9.77 19.76
CA ASN A 176 -20.68 -10.57 20.75
C ASN A 176 -20.22 -12.05 20.72
N GLU A 177 -21.12 -12.96 20.36
CA GLU A 177 -20.84 -14.40 20.28
C GLU A 177 -20.50 -14.86 18.84
N THR A 178 -20.48 -13.97 17.87
CA THR A 178 -20.20 -14.29 16.47
C THR A 178 -18.82 -13.85 16.07
N SER A 179 -18.09 -14.72 15.38
CA SER A 179 -16.78 -14.43 14.77
C SER A 179 -16.93 -14.41 13.25
N TYR A 180 -16.59 -13.30 12.65
CA TYR A 180 -16.55 -13.14 11.20
C TYR A 180 -15.11 -13.26 10.71
N LEU A 181 -14.90 -13.98 9.62
CA LEU A 181 -13.62 -14.08 8.93
C LEU A 181 -13.57 -13.08 7.79
N ALA A 182 -12.59 -12.20 7.81
CA ALA A 182 -12.45 -11.16 6.81
C ALA A 182 -11.21 -11.42 5.92
N GLU A 183 -11.45 -11.55 4.62
CA GLU A 183 -10.42 -11.57 3.59
C GLU A 183 -10.37 -10.20 2.91
N VAL A 184 -9.22 -9.56 2.89
CA VAL A 184 -9.05 -8.21 2.36
C VAL A 184 -8.47 -8.24 0.95
N LYS A 185 -9.16 -7.62 0.01
CA LYS A 185 -8.68 -7.48 -1.37
C LYS A 185 -8.63 -6.02 -1.80
N GLY A 186 -7.45 -5.56 -2.22
CA GLY A 186 -7.24 -4.18 -2.68
C GLY A 186 -7.44 -4.04 -4.18
N ILE A 187 -8.18 -3.01 -4.60
CA ILE A 187 -8.36 -2.63 -6.00
C ILE A 187 -8.02 -1.15 -6.14
N ARG A 188 -7.04 -0.83 -6.99
CA ARG A 188 -6.57 0.54 -7.22
C ARG A 188 -7.67 1.44 -7.78
N GLU A 189 -8.50 0.90 -8.66
CA GLU A 189 -9.56 1.61 -9.36
C GLU A 189 -10.91 1.54 -8.62
N LYS A 190 -11.91 2.29 -9.12
CA LYS A 190 -13.29 2.26 -8.59
C LYS A 190 -14.01 0.93 -8.83
N LYS A 191 -13.48 0.08 -9.71
CA LYS A 191 -14.00 -1.26 -10.04
C LYS A 191 -12.85 -2.13 -10.54
N GLY A 192 -12.97 -3.43 -10.36
CA GLY A 192 -11.95 -4.38 -10.80
C GLY A 192 -12.37 -5.82 -10.52
N LYS A 193 -11.40 -6.71 -10.65
CA LYS A 193 -11.56 -8.13 -10.34
C LYS A 193 -10.57 -8.50 -9.24
N PHE A 194 -10.93 -9.47 -8.43
CA PHE A 194 -10.04 -10.10 -7.47
C PHE A 194 -10.03 -11.61 -7.69
N ARG A 195 -9.14 -12.30 -7.02
CA ARG A 195 -9.04 -13.74 -6.99
C ARG A 195 -9.03 -14.22 -5.56
N LEU A 196 -9.51 -15.43 -5.34
CA LEU A 196 -9.27 -16.17 -4.12
C LEU A 196 -8.26 -17.28 -4.41
N THR A 197 -7.38 -17.54 -3.47
CA THR A 197 -6.58 -18.76 -3.44
C THR A 197 -7.50 -19.96 -3.17
N GLU A 198 -7.02 -21.18 -3.37
CA GLU A 198 -7.78 -22.40 -3.05
C GLU A 198 -8.20 -22.41 -1.57
N LYS A 199 -7.26 -22.04 -0.66
CA LYS A 199 -7.52 -22.03 0.77
C LYS A 199 -8.57 -20.99 1.17
N GLU A 200 -8.49 -19.76 0.65
CA GLU A 200 -9.50 -18.70 0.84
C GLU A 200 -10.88 -19.13 0.32
N PHE A 201 -10.91 -19.78 -0.85
CA PHE A 201 -12.15 -20.26 -1.44
C PHE A 201 -12.79 -21.38 -0.60
N LEU A 202 -12.00 -22.31 -0.06
CA LEU A 202 -12.48 -23.38 0.82
C LEU A 202 -13.03 -22.81 2.13
N MET A 203 -12.32 -21.87 2.76
CA MET A 203 -12.78 -21.19 3.97
C MET A 203 -14.09 -20.42 3.70
N ALA A 204 -14.18 -19.69 2.59
CA ALA A 204 -15.39 -19.00 2.19
C ALA A 204 -16.57 -19.95 1.96
N SER A 205 -16.31 -21.15 1.43
CA SER A 205 -17.32 -22.19 1.23
C SER A 205 -17.82 -22.79 2.54
N GLU A 206 -16.94 -22.95 3.53
CA GLU A 206 -17.23 -23.49 4.85
C GLU A 206 -18.00 -22.50 5.72
N TYR A 207 -17.48 -21.25 5.86
CA TYR A 207 -18.03 -20.25 6.78
C TYR A 207 -19.18 -19.41 6.17
N LYS A 208 -19.36 -19.46 4.86
CA LYS A 208 -20.51 -18.83 4.15
C LYS A 208 -20.76 -17.38 4.55
N ASN A 209 -21.87 -17.12 5.26
CA ASN A 209 -22.26 -15.76 5.65
C ASN A 209 -21.34 -15.13 6.70
N ASP A 210 -20.56 -15.94 7.42
CA ASP A 210 -19.59 -15.47 8.39
C ASP A 210 -18.20 -15.20 7.75
N TYR A 211 -18.07 -15.50 6.43
CA TYR A 211 -16.89 -15.13 5.65
C TYR A 211 -17.18 -13.93 4.75
N ILE A 212 -16.46 -12.83 5.01
CA ILE A 212 -16.65 -11.55 4.34
C ILE A 212 -15.42 -11.23 3.49
N VAL A 213 -15.59 -11.04 2.19
CA VAL A 213 -14.53 -10.39 1.39
C VAL A 213 -14.68 -8.88 1.52
N ALA A 214 -13.76 -8.24 2.19
CA ALA A 214 -13.70 -6.80 2.33
C ALA A 214 -12.90 -6.20 1.16
N LEU A 215 -13.59 -5.82 0.07
CA LEU A 215 -12.93 -5.13 -1.03
C LEU A 215 -12.65 -3.68 -0.65
N VAL A 216 -11.40 -3.26 -0.80
CA VAL A 216 -10.95 -1.87 -0.68
C VAL A 216 -10.79 -1.31 -2.10
N LEU A 217 -11.77 -0.54 -2.55
CA LEU A 217 -11.82 0.06 -3.89
C LEU A 217 -11.23 1.47 -3.91
N ASN A 218 -10.82 1.92 -5.09
CA ASN A 218 -10.37 3.30 -5.34
C ASN A 218 -9.14 3.71 -4.50
N MET A 219 -8.22 2.80 -4.28
CA MET A 219 -7.05 3.03 -3.42
C MET A 219 -6.12 4.14 -3.92
N ASN A 220 -6.17 4.47 -5.22
CA ASN A 220 -5.41 5.59 -5.78
C ASN A 220 -5.95 6.98 -5.39
N ASP A 221 -7.15 7.03 -4.79
CA ASP A 221 -7.78 8.29 -4.36
C ASP A 221 -8.32 8.14 -2.93
N LEU A 222 -9.62 8.20 -2.71
CA LEU A 222 -10.27 7.92 -1.44
C LEU A 222 -10.75 6.47 -1.45
N PRO A 223 -10.11 5.59 -0.68
CA PRO A 223 -10.54 4.21 -0.57
C PRO A 223 -11.95 4.09 -0.01
N LYS A 224 -12.68 3.06 -0.43
CA LYS A 224 -14.02 2.73 0.06
C LYS A 224 -14.16 1.23 0.18
N PHE A 225 -14.85 0.80 1.23
CA PHE A 225 -15.21 -0.61 1.37
C PHE A 225 -16.40 -1.00 0.49
N LEU A 226 -16.29 -2.20 -0.08
CA LEU A 226 -17.40 -2.97 -0.63
C LEU A 226 -17.33 -4.36 0.02
N PRO A 227 -18.05 -4.57 1.12
CA PRO A 227 -18.10 -5.89 1.76
C PRO A 227 -18.99 -6.84 0.93
N ILE A 228 -18.54 -8.09 0.80
CA ILE A 228 -19.25 -9.17 0.13
C ILE A 228 -19.31 -10.35 1.09
N ASP A 229 -20.47 -10.59 1.65
CA ASP A 229 -20.77 -11.78 2.42
C ASP A 229 -20.97 -12.99 1.52
N ASN A 230 -20.70 -14.17 2.02
CA ASN A 230 -20.87 -15.43 1.32
C ASN A 230 -20.41 -15.37 -0.16
N PRO A 231 -19.13 -15.00 -0.41
CA PRO A 231 -18.66 -14.66 -1.75
C PRO A 231 -18.81 -15.82 -2.75
N VAL A 232 -18.77 -17.06 -2.28
CA VAL A 232 -18.91 -18.25 -3.14
C VAL A 232 -20.33 -18.37 -3.73
N ASN A 233 -21.35 -17.99 -2.97
CA ASN A 233 -22.73 -18.02 -3.46
C ASN A 233 -23.10 -16.71 -4.20
N ASN A 234 -22.57 -15.59 -3.77
CA ASN A 234 -22.94 -14.28 -4.31
C ASN A 234 -22.15 -13.88 -5.56
N LEU A 235 -21.03 -14.56 -5.84
CA LEU A 235 -20.18 -14.29 -7.00
C LEU A 235 -19.97 -15.55 -7.85
N LYS A 236 -19.59 -15.33 -9.11
CA LYS A 236 -19.22 -16.42 -10.02
C LYS A 236 -17.70 -16.47 -10.17
N PHE A 237 -17.09 -17.55 -9.74
CA PHE A 237 -15.68 -17.82 -9.91
C PHE A 237 -15.45 -18.81 -11.05
N LYS A 238 -14.28 -18.69 -11.70
CA LYS A 238 -13.74 -19.66 -12.64
C LYS A 238 -12.50 -20.26 -12.03
N GLU A 239 -12.46 -21.56 -11.87
CA GLU A 239 -11.25 -22.26 -11.45
C GLU A 239 -10.16 -22.14 -12.52
N ILE A 240 -8.94 -21.84 -12.09
CA ILE A 240 -7.73 -21.77 -12.93
C ILE A 240 -6.65 -22.56 -12.23
N ILE A 241 -6.25 -23.68 -12.82
CA ILE A 241 -5.13 -24.48 -12.33
C ILE A 241 -3.83 -23.80 -12.74
N ILE A 242 -3.06 -23.33 -11.76
CA ILE A 242 -1.72 -22.78 -11.99
C ILE A 242 -0.75 -23.96 -11.86
N LYS A 243 -0.17 -24.38 -12.97
CA LYS A 243 0.92 -25.38 -12.92
C LYS A 243 2.06 -24.81 -12.08
N SER A 244 2.44 -25.53 -11.01
CA SER A 244 3.52 -25.14 -10.11
C SER A 244 4.82 -24.94 -10.91
N LYS A 245 5.55 -23.87 -10.61
CA LYS A 245 6.94 -23.75 -11.03
C LYS A 245 7.72 -24.88 -10.37
N GLU A 246 8.67 -25.45 -11.10
CA GLU A 246 9.61 -26.43 -10.56
C GLU A 246 10.27 -25.85 -9.29
N ILE A 247 9.99 -26.45 -8.14
CA ILE A 247 10.55 -26.03 -6.86
C ILE A 247 11.88 -26.76 -6.71
N LYS A 248 12.97 -26.02 -6.52
CA LYS A 248 14.29 -26.56 -6.20
C LYS A 248 14.57 -26.32 -4.73
N GLU A 249 14.91 -27.38 -4.04
CA GLU A 249 15.35 -27.35 -2.65
C GLU A 249 16.82 -27.78 -2.58
N TYR A 250 17.56 -27.18 -1.67
CA TYR A 250 18.97 -27.50 -1.46
C TYR A 250 19.11 -28.07 -0.05
N HIS A 251 19.26 -29.38 0.06
CA HIS A 251 19.40 -30.09 1.32
C HIS A 251 20.87 -30.26 1.67
N LEU A 252 21.21 -30.08 2.95
CA LEU A 252 22.54 -30.34 3.44
C LEU A 252 22.82 -31.84 3.37
N LEU A 253 23.99 -32.22 2.88
CA LEU A 253 24.36 -33.64 2.71
C LEU A 253 24.84 -34.31 3.99
N SER A 254 25.27 -33.55 4.98
CA SER A 254 25.80 -34.07 6.26
C SER A 254 25.24 -33.27 7.42
N ASP A 255 25.17 -33.92 8.57
CA ASP A 255 24.77 -33.26 9.82
C ASP A 255 25.81 -32.20 10.21
N ILE A 256 25.33 -31.12 10.82
CA ILE A 256 26.17 -30.09 11.43
C ILE A 256 26.33 -30.47 12.90
N CYS A 257 27.59 -30.62 13.34
CA CYS A 257 27.93 -30.84 14.75
C CYS A 257 27.80 -29.55 15.55
#